data_b716c6cd15bbf3ec86ed4b497c50e3f8
#
_entry.id   b716c6cd15bbf3ec86ed4b497c50e3f8
#
_cell.length_a   1.000
_cell.length_b   1.000
_cell.length_c   1.000
_cell.angle_alpha   90.00
_cell.angle_beta   90.00
_cell.angle_gamma   90.00
#
_symmetry.space_group_name_H-M   'P 1'
#
loop_
_entity.id
_entity.type
_entity.pdbx_description
1 polymer ?
#
loop_
_entity_poly.entity_id
_entity_poly.type
_entity_poly.pdbx_seq_one_letter_code
_entity_poly.pdbx_strand_id
1 'polypeptide(L)'
;MKRDYPDRPIVGVGAVVVDGERALVVRRATEPLKGEWSIPGGMLELGEKLREGIVREVREETGLDVEVFDVLDVFDSIFPDREGRTQYHYVLIDFLCRPMGGELQASSDVSEAKWVTAEEAGSLQMKAATVGVIRKALGLTGQMCPSSVPRN
;
A
#
# COMPACT_ATOMS: atom_id res chain seq x y z
N MET A 1 -8.97 12.50 -13.10
CA MET A 1 -10.23 11.98 -12.53
C MET A 1 -10.43 12.51 -11.12
N LYS A 2 -11.64 12.81 -10.78
CA LYS A 2 -12.03 13.35 -9.50
C LYS A 2 -12.03 12.24 -8.45
N ARG A 3 -11.27 12.39 -7.37
CA ARG A 3 -11.20 11.41 -6.28
C ARG A 3 -12.37 11.54 -5.32
N ASP A 4 -12.84 12.77 -5.15
CA ASP A 4 -13.90 13.18 -4.24
C ASP A 4 -15.22 13.16 -5.00
N TYR A 5 -16.20 12.42 -4.53
CA TYR A 5 -17.48 12.18 -5.21
C TYR A 5 -17.29 11.71 -6.66
N PRO A 6 -16.57 10.61 -6.85
CA PRO A 6 -16.30 10.11 -8.21
C PRO A 6 -17.57 9.55 -8.85
N ASP A 7 -17.60 9.52 -10.18
CA ASP A 7 -18.71 8.93 -10.94
C ASP A 7 -18.56 7.42 -11.15
N ARG A 8 -17.43 6.85 -10.72
CA ARG A 8 -17.13 5.42 -10.80
C ARG A 8 -16.06 5.04 -9.79
N PRO A 9 -15.96 3.75 -9.42
CA PRO A 9 -14.87 3.31 -8.54
C PRO A 9 -13.50 3.58 -9.15
N ILE A 10 -12.53 3.91 -8.30
CA ILE A 10 -11.16 4.17 -8.69
C ILE A 10 -10.30 2.98 -8.29
N VAL A 11 -9.46 2.49 -9.20
CA VAL A 11 -8.53 1.41 -8.90
C VAL A 11 -7.31 2.00 -8.19
N GLY A 12 -7.04 1.49 -6.98
CA GLY A 12 -5.84 1.81 -6.24
C GLY A 12 -4.95 0.59 -6.12
N VAL A 13 -3.65 0.81 -6.11
CA VAL A 13 -2.66 -0.25 -5.94
C VAL A 13 -1.84 0.03 -4.70
N GLY A 14 -1.53 -1.01 -3.93
CA GLY A 14 -0.75 -0.91 -2.71
C GLY A 14 0.39 -1.92 -2.70
N ALA A 15 1.47 -1.58 -2.02
CA ALA A 15 2.65 -2.41 -1.92
C ALA A 15 2.96 -2.74 -0.47
N VAL A 16 2.97 -4.02 -0.12
CA VAL A 16 3.56 -4.46 1.14
C VAL A 16 5.00 -4.83 0.84
N VAL A 17 5.89 -3.89 1.10
CA VAL A 17 7.33 -4.05 0.85
C VAL A 17 7.94 -4.68 2.09
N VAL A 18 8.47 -5.89 1.93
CA VAL A 18 9.00 -6.66 3.05
C VAL A 18 10.52 -6.78 2.93
N ASP A 19 11.21 -6.49 4.03
CA ASP A 19 12.64 -6.67 4.16
C ASP A 19 12.91 -7.36 5.50
N GLY A 20 13.24 -8.66 5.45
CA GLY A 20 13.38 -9.48 6.65
C GLY A 20 12.05 -9.60 7.39
N GLU A 21 12.02 -9.17 8.64
CA GLU A 21 10.83 -9.25 9.50
C GLU A 21 10.05 -7.93 9.55
N ARG A 22 10.38 -6.99 8.66
CA ARG A 22 9.78 -5.65 8.65
C ARG A 22 9.09 -5.35 7.35
N ALA A 23 8.05 -4.55 7.43
CA ALA A 23 7.33 -4.03 6.29
C ALA A 23 7.40 -2.50 6.27
N LEU A 24 7.40 -1.94 5.08
CA LEU A 24 7.42 -0.50 4.88
C LEU A 24 6.03 0.07 5.09
N VAL A 25 5.92 1.08 5.94
CA VAL A 25 4.68 1.83 6.15
C VAL A 25 4.91 3.32 5.93
N VAL A 26 3.85 3.99 5.51
CA VAL A 26 3.86 5.42 5.23
C VAL A 26 2.72 6.08 5.99
N ARG A 27 2.92 7.36 6.35
CA ARG A 27 1.87 8.15 6.99
C ARG A 27 1.23 9.05 5.96
N ARG A 28 -0.09 8.99 5.86
CA ARG A 28 -0.84 9.76 4.88
C ARG A 28 -0.80 11.25 5.17
N ALA A 29 -0.49 12.05 4.17
CA ALA A 29 -0.49 13.51 4.26
C ALA A 29 -1.76 14.13 3.69
N THR A 30 -2.63 13.34 3.04
CA THR A 30 -3.85 13.81 2.38
C THR A 30 -5.07 12.98 2.77
N GLU A 31 -6.26 13.57 2.57
CA GLU A 31 -7.50 12.84 2.76
C GLU A 31 -7.74 11.83 1.61
N PRO A 32 -8.47 10.74 1.85
CA PRO A 32 -9.07 10.34 3.11
C PRO A 32 -8.05 9.79 4.11
N LEU A 33 -8.39 9.82 5.39
CA LEU A 33 -7.59 9.25 6.49
C LEU A 33 -6.23 9.93 6.69
N LYS A 34 -6.16 11.24 6.48
CA LYS A 34 -4.95 12.03 6.72
C LYS A 34 -4.43 11.78 8.15
N GLY A 35 -3.13 11.52 8.26
CA GLY A 35 -2.47 11.24 9.53
C GLY A 35 -2.43 9.76 9.92
N GLU A 36 -3.20 8.90 9.26
CA GLU A 36 -3.13 7.46 9.49
C GLU A 36 -1.95 6.84 8.77
N TRP A 37 -1.46 5.75 9.32
CA TRP A 37 -0.43 4.94 8.69
C TRP A 37 -1.06 3.95 7.73
N SER A 38 -0.35 3.63 6.67
CA SER A 38 -0.78 2.70 5.65
C SER A 38 0.43 2.11 4.92
N ILE A 39 0.17 1.28 3.93
CA ILE A 39 1.21 0.83 3.01
C ILE A 39 1.32 1.84 1.87
N PRO A 40 2.50 1.96 1.22
CA PRO A 40 2.64 2.84 0.06
C PRO A 40 1.75 2.39 -1.09
N GLY A 41 1.26 3.34 -1.86
CA GLY A 41 0.38 3.08 -2.99
C GLY A 41 -0.38 4.32 -3.43
N GLY A 42 -1.21 4.16 -4.44
CA GLY A 42 -2.01 5.24 -4.97
C GLY A 42 -2.88 4.81 -6.12
N MET A 43 -3.42 5.79 -6.85
CA MET A 43 -4.31 5.53 -7.97
C MET A 43 -3.56 5.00 -9.17
N LEU A 44 -4.13 3.97 -9.79
CA LEU A 44 -3.65 3.49 -11.07
C LEU A 44 -3.99 4.53 -12.14
N GLU A 45 -3.04 4.81 -13.02
CA GLU A 45 -3.25 5.73 -14.13
C GLU A 45 -3.84 5.01 -15.34
N LEU A 46 -4.59 5.75 -16.16
CA LEU A 46 -5.19 5.19 -17.36
C LEU A 46 -4.11 4.62 -18.28
N GLY A 47 -4.27 3.37 -18.70
CA GLY A 47 -3.30 2.69 -19.57
C GLY A 47 -2.11 2.09 -18.84
N GLU A 48 -2.02 2.28 -17.52
CA GLU A 48 -0.94 1.74 -16.70
C GLU A 48 -1.27 0.33 -16.23
N LYS A 49 -0.31 -0.56 -16.28
CA LYS A 49 -0.47 -1.92 -15.73
C LYS A 49 -0.32 -1.87 -14.20
N LEU A 50 -0.97 -2.79 -13.51
CA LEU A 50 -0.94 -2.82 -12.03
C LEU A 50 0.49 -2.79 -11.49
N ARG A 51 1.36 -3.64 -11.99
CA ARG A 51 2.74 -3.73 -11.51
C ARG A 51 3.55 -2.48 -11.79
N GLU A 52 3.29 -1.82 -12.93
CA GLU A 52 3.90 -0.54 -13.26
C GLU A 52 3.48 0.55 -12.27
N GLY A 53 2.18 0.56 -11.94
CA GLY A 53 1.62 1.49 -10.96
C GLY A 53 2.23 1.33 -9.57
N ILE A 54 2.44 0.09 -9.14
CA ILE A 54 3.09 -0.23 -7.86
C ILE A 54 4.51 0.34 -7.84
N VAL A 55 5.30 0.04 -8.86
CA VAL A 55 6.70 0.51 -8.91
C VAL A 55 6.76 2.03 -8.91
N ARG A 56 5.90 2.68 -9.69
CA ARG A 56 5.83 4.14 -9.76
C ARG A 56 5.44 4.75 -8.40
N GLU A 57 4.37 4.26 -7.78
CA GLU A 57 3.88 4.81 -6.51
C GLU A 57 4.88 4.64 -5.38
N VAL A 58 5.51 3.48 -5.26
CA VAL A 58 6.53 3.26 -4.23
C VAL A 58 7.71 4.22 -4.41
N ARG A 59 8.15 4.40 -5.65
CA ARG A 59 9.24 5.33 -5.94
C ARG A 59 8.86 6.77 -5.62
N GLU A 60 7.66 7.20 -6.01
CA GLU A 60 7.19 8.56 -5.75
C GLU A 60 7.06 8.84 -4.25
N GLU A 61 6.55 7.90 -3.48
CA GLU A 61 6.25 8.13 -2.07
C GLU A 61 7.44 7.85 -1.15
N THR A 62 8.31 6.92 -1.50
CA THR A 62 9.35 6.43 -0.59
C THR A 62 10.77 6.49 -1.14
N GLY A 63 10.94 6.74 -2.43
CA GLY A 63 12.27 6.75 -3.06
C GLY A 63 12.83 5.37 -3.34
N LEU A 64 12.13 4.30 -2.98
CA LEU A 64 12.62 2.93 -3.16
C LEU A 64 12.19 2.34 -4.49
N ASP A 65 13.06 1.50 -5.05
CA ASP A 65 12.73 0.61 -6.16
C ASP A 65 12.37 -0.75 -5.60
N VAL A 66 11.35 -1.38 -6.16
CA VAL A 66 10.85 -2.65 -5.65
C VAL A 66 10.69 -3.67 -6.77
N GLU A 67 10.84 -4.93 -6.38
CA GLU A 67 10.43 -6.08 -7.17
C GLU A 67 9.04 -6.50 -6.70
N VAL A 68 8.13 -6.70 -7.65
CA VAL A 68 6.71 -7.00 -7.36
C VAL A 68 6.47 -8.49 -7.54
N PHE A 69 5.87 -9.12 -6.52
CA PHE A 69 5.48 -10.53 -6.54
C PHE A 69 3.96 -10.66 -6.71
N ASP A 70 3.34 -11.58 -6.00
CA ASP A 70 1.92 -11.88 -6.14
C ASP A 70 1.00 -10.89 -5.45
N VAL A 71 -0.26 -10.90 -5.87
CA VAL A 71 -1.34 -10.21 -5.18
C VAL A 71 -1.53 -10.85 -3.81
N LEU A 72 -1.57 -10.02 -2.79
CA LEU A 72 -1.86 -10.47 -1.42
C LEU A 72 -3.35 -10.48 -1.13
N ASP A 73 -4.04 -9.40 -1.54
CA ASP A 73 -5.46 -9.26 -1.28
C ASP A 73 -6.06 -8.16 -2.14
N VAL A 74 -7.38 -8.16 -2.21
CA VAL A 74 -8.18 -7.15 -2.90
C VAL A 74 -9.26 -6.67 -1.92
N PHE A 75 -9.42 -5.34 -1.83
CA PHE A 75 -10.34 -4.74 -0.87
C PHE A 75 -11.29 -3.76 -1.54
N ASP A 76 -12.52 -3.73 -1.06
CA ASP A 76 -13.43 -2.62 -1.29
C ASP A 76 -13.16 -1.54 -0.25
N SER A 77 -13.07 -0.30 -0.68
CA SER A 77 -12.85 0.83 0.22
C SER A 77 -13.86 1.92 -0.13
N ILE A 78 -14.93 1.99 0.62
CA ILE A 78 -16.05 2.88 0.36
C ILE A 78 -16.26 3.78 1.57
N PHE A 79 -16.24 5.10 1.34
CA PHE A 79 -16.42 6.11 2.38
C PHE A 79 -17.67 6.92 2.07
N PRO A 80 -18.78 6.70 2.79
CA PRO A 80 -19.95 7.56 2.65
C PRO A 80 -19.77 8.87 3.40
N ASP A 81 -20.44 9.92 2.94
CA ASP A 81 -20.53 11.16 3.69
C ASP A 81 -21.66 11.08 4.72
N ARG A 82 -21.94 12.19 5.41
CA ARG A 82 -22.97 12.23 6.45
C ARG A 82 -24.38 11.98 5.92
N GLU A 83 -24.59 12.23 4.62
CA GLU A 83 -25.90 12.03 3.98
C GLU A 83 -26.02 10.68 3.31
N GLY A 84 -25.00 9.82 3.44
CA GLY A 84 -24.97 8.49 2.85
C GLY A 84 -24.53 8.46 1.39
N ARG A 85 -24.09 9.62 0.83
CA ARG A 85 -23.56 9.65 -0.53
C ARG A 85 -22.13 9.14 -0.54
N THR A 86 -21.75 8.42 -1.58
CA THR A 86 -20.39 7.90 -1.70
C THR A 86 -19.41 9.03 -1.99
N GLN A 87 -18.60 9.37 -1.00
CA GLN A 87 -17.58 10.40 -1.14
C GLN A 87 -16.30 9.86 -1.74
N TYR A 88 -15.88 8.66 -1.34
CA TYR A 88 -14.72 7.98 -1.91
C TYR A 88 -15.07 6.53 -2.18
N HIS A 89 -14.59 6.00 -3.29
CA HIS A 89 -14.79 4.60 -3.64
C HIS A 89 -13.57 4.08 -4.38
N TYR A 90 -12.84 3.16 -3.74
CA TYR A 90 -11.66 2.51 -4.32
C TYR A 90 -11.82 1.01 -4.35
N VAL A 91 -11.28 0.39 -5.39
CA VAL A 91 -10.96 -1.04 -5.40
C VAL A 91 -9.45 -1.11 -5.20
N LEU A 92 -9.02 -1.65 -4.08
CA LEU A 92 -7.61 -1.68 -3.70
C LEU A 92 -7.02 -3.06 -3.95
N ILE A 93 -5.89 -3.11 -4.66
CA ILE A 93 -5.19 -4.35 -4.98
C ILE A 93 -3.79 -4.25 -4.37
N ASP A 94 -3.53 -5.07 -3.36
CA ASP A 94 -2.28 -5.05 -2.61
C ASP A 94 -1.34 -6.18 -3.04
N PHE A 95 -0.09 -5.83 -3.31
CA PHE A 95 0.94 -6.75 -3.80
C PHE A 95 2.06 -6.94 -2.78
N LEU A 96 2.59 -8.15 -2.74
CA LEU A 96 3.84 -8.43 -2.03
C LEU A 96 5.00 -7.89 -2.86
N CYS A 97 5.90 -7.14 -2.21
CA CYS A 97 7.06 -6.53 -2.86
C CYS A 97 8.31 -6.71 -2.00
N ARG A 98 9.45 -6.54 -2.61
CA ARG A 98 10.76 -6.56 -1.94
C ARG A 98 11.58 -5.36 -2.42
N PRO A 99 12.35 -4.70 -1.52
CA PRO A 99 13.19 -3.58 -1.95
C PRO A 99 14.34 -4.08 -2.82
N MET A 100 14.69 -3.30 -3.85
CA MET A 100 15.80 -3.60 -4.76
C MET A 100 16.88 -2.52 -4.72
N GLY A 101 16.55 -1.32 -4.25
CA GLY A 101 17.48 -0.21 -4.23
C GLY A 101 16.78 1.09 -3.90
N GLY A 102 17.52 2.19 -4.03
CA GLY A 102 17.04 3.52 -3.70
C GLY A 102 17.31 3.88 -2.24
N GLU A 103 16.93 5.09 -1.87
CA GLU A 103 17.04 5.60 -0.50
C GLU A 103 15.66 5.96 0.03
N LEU A 104 15.36 5.51 1.25
CA LEU A 104 14.08 5.79 1.88
C LEU A 104 13.96 7.27 2.20
N GLN A 105 12.98 7.92 1.59
CA GLN A 105 12.69 9.33 1.81
C GLN A 105 11.21 9.57 1.54
N ALA A 106 10.48 10.01 2.57
CA ALA A 106 9.06 10.34 2.41
C ALA A 106 8.90 11.51 1.44
N SER A 107 7.95 11.40 0.53
CA SER A 107 7.71 12.39 -0.51
C SER A 107 6.29 12.28 -1.03
N SER A 108 5.87 13.23 -1.89
CA SER A 108 4.54 13.25 -2.48
C SER A 108 3.44 13.30 -1.40
N ASP A 109 2.50 12.37 -1.41
CA ASP A 109 1.34 12.36 -0.52
C ASP A 109 1.61 11.73 0.85
N VAL A 110 2.88 11.52 1.22
CA VAL A 110 3.24 10.93 2.52
C VAL A 110 4.12 11.88 3.32
N SER A 111 3.89 11.94 4.62
CA SER A 111 4.66 12.80 5.53
C SER A 111 5.80 12.06 6.22
N GLU A 112 5.68 10.75 6.37
CA GLU A 112 6.68 9.91 7.01
C GLU A 112 6.69 8.53 6.35
N ALA A 113 7.85 7.85 6.39
CA ALA A 113 7.98 6.47 5.94
C ALA A 113 8.97 5.76 6.87
N LYS A 114 8.64 4.52 7.25
CA LYS A 114 9.52 3.73 8.12
C LYS A 114 9.25 2.24 7.98
N TRP A 115 10.22 1.46 8.43
CA TRP A 115 10.11 0.00 8.51
C TRP A 115 9.56 -0.39 9.88
N VAL A 116 8.59 -1.31 9.91
CA VAL A 116 7.98 -1.79 11.15
C VAL A 116 7.85 -3.30 11.15
N THR A 117 7.91 -3.89 12.35
CA THR A 117 7.55 -5.29 12.54
C THR A 117 6.04 -5.44 12.56
N ALA A 118 5.54 -6.67 12.47
CA ALA A 118 4.09 -6.93 12.57
C ALA A 118 3.52 -6.40 13.89
N GLU A 119 4.26 -6.54 14.99
CA GLU A 119 3.86 -6.07 16.30
C GLU A 119 3.78 -4.54 16.34
N GLU A 120 4.80 -3.88 15.81
CA GLU A 120 4.82 -2.41 15.72
C GLU A 120 3.67 -1.87 14.86
N ALA A 121 3.37 -2.55 13.74
CA ALA A 121 2.24 -2.18 12.88
C ALA A 121 0.92 -2.20 13.65
N GLY A 122 0.74 -3.20 14.50
CA GLY A 122 -0.49 -3.34 15.31
C GLY A 122 -0.69 -2.23 16.34
N SER A 123 0.37 -1.51 16.71
CA SER A 123 0.29 -0.40 17.66
C SER A 123 0.19 0.97 17.00
N LEU A 124 0.25 1.05 15.68
CA LEU A 124 0.07 2.29 14.94
C LEU A 124 -1.42 2.56 14.66
N GLN A 125 -1.75 3.82 14.42
CA GLN A 125 -3.07 4.20 13.95
C GLN A 125 -3.19 3.79 12.47
N MET A 126 -3.74 2.61 12.27
CA MET A 126 -3.80 1.95 10.97
C MET A 126 -5.06 1.10 10.89
N LYS A 127 -5.67 1.00 9.72
CA LYS A 127 -6.84 0.14 9.52
C LYS A 127 -6.51 -1.32 9.82
N ALA A 128 -7.47 -2.02 10.43
CA ALA A 128 -7.31 -3.44 10.74
C ALA A 128 -7.01 -4.28 9.49
N ALA A 129 -7.65 -3.96 8.36
CA ALA A 129 -7.41 -4.66 7.09
C ALA A 129 -5.96 -4.48 6.61
N THR A 130 -5.39 -3.28 6.80
CA THR A 130 -4.00 -3.00 6.43
C THR A 130 -3.03 -3.76 7.34
N VAL A 131 -3.27 -3.76 8.64
CA VAL A 131 -2.47 -4.56 9.59
C VAL A 131 -2.53 -6.04 9.19
N GLY A 132 -3.72 -6.51 8.82
CA GLY A 132 -3.92 -7.90 8.41
C GLY A 132 -3.11 -8.28 7.17
N VAL A 133 -3.08 -7.42 6.15
CA VAL A 133 -2.32 -7.72 4.93
C VAL A 133 -0.81 -7.66 5.17
N ILE A 134 -0.35 -6.78 6.07
CA ILE A 134 1.05 -6.73 6.48
C ILE A 134 1.44 -8.04 7.17
N ARG A 135 0.62 -8.53 8.10
CA ARG A 135 0.87 -9.80 8.79
C ARG A 135 0.87 -10.97 7.83
N LYS A 136 -0.04 -10.96 6.86
CA LYS A 136 -0.09 -12.00 5.83
C LYS A 136 1.21 -12.04 5.04
N ALA A 137 1.69 -10.87 4.59
CA ALA A 137 2.94 -10.76 3.84
C ALA A 137 4.14 -11.25 4.65
N LEU A 138 4.25 -10.82 5.90
CA LEU A 138 5.35 -11.20 6.78
C LEU A 138 5.31 -12.70 7.12
N GLY A 139 4.12 -13.28 7.27
CA GLY A 139 3.95 -14.71 7.47
C GLY A 139 4.41 -15.52 6.27
N LEU A 140 4.08 -15.08 5.07
CA LEU A 140 4.52 -15.77 3.83
C LEU A 140 6.04 -15.74 3.68
N THR A 141 6.66 -14.58 3.89
CA THR A 141 8.11 -14.45 3.74
C THR A 141 8.87 -15.11 4.87
N GLY A 142 8.32 -15.14 6.08
CA GLY A 142 8.92 -15.81 7.23
C GLY A 142 8.90 -17.32 7.16
N GLN A 143 8.00 -17.90 6.36
CA GLN A 143 7.86 -19.36 6.20
C GLN A 143 8.58 -19.91 4.98
N MET A 144 9.14 -19.03 4.15
CA MET A 144 9.73 -19.39 2.86
C MET A 144 11.18 -18.93 2.83
N CYS A 145 12.07 -19.78 2.27
CA CYS A 145 13.40 -19.28 1.99
C CYS A 145 13.33 -18.26 0.84
N PRO A 146 14.29 -17.32 0.75
CA PRO A 146 14.24 -16.27 -0.27
C PRO A 146 14.07 -16.76 -1.70
N SER A 147 14.61 -17.95 -2.03
CA SER A 147 14.53 -18.53 -3.36
C SER A 147 13.14 -19.09 -3.70
N SER A 148 12.26 -19.28 -2.73
CA SER A 148 10.93 -19.83 -2.93
C SER A 148 9.81 -18.80 -2.82
N VAL A 149 10.14 -17.51 -2.74
CA VAL A 149 9.14 -16.45 -2.77
C VAL A 149 8.43 -16.46 -4.13
N PRO A 150 7.09 -16.49 -4.15
CA PRO A 150 6.34 -16.56 -5.41
C PRO A 150 6.66 -15.40 -6.35
N ARG A 151 6.72 -15.70 -7.63
CA ARG A 151 6.99 -14.73 -8.69
C ARG A 151 6.00 -14.95 -9.83
N ASN A 152 5.23 -13.94 -10.13
CA ASN A 152 4.30 -14.00 -11.27
C ASN A 152 4.39 -12.78 -12.11
#